data_1906ac23940392d1868b44d5e1989203
#
_entry.id   1906ac23940392d1868b44d5e1989203
#
_cell.length_a   1.000
_cell.length_b   1.000
_cell.length_c   1.000
_cell.angle_alpha   90.00
_cell.angle_beta   90.00
_cell.angle_gamma   90.00
#
_symmetry.space_group_name_H-M   'P 1'
#
loop_
_entity.id
_entity.type
_entity.pdbx_description
1 polymer ?
#
loop_
_entity_poly.entity_id
_entity_poly.type
_entity_poly.pdbx_seq_one_letter_code
_entity_poly.pdbx_strand_id
1 'polypeptide(L)'
;MRVLFTKRTYAPMGGSESLTYQWATRLAARGHDVRVVCGQAFDERPRFQDRGVDVIQVKPRGGFLGHVADASTLVDLMRIEELERHAEDRDLIHNVGREYLDSSLSVADEFDLPIVLTPLAHPGQFHGGDTPADFLRYKRASVITTMTDWERAWFGGLGIDPYRVITTGMGANALRSHDGAGFRARHRIPADAPVILYVGRRERYKGYIHLLDAAELVWQRYNEARFVFIGVPGFYGAMVDEFARYTDDRIIEIERAGAAEKSAALDACDLYAMPSVHETFGIGYLEAWLHEKPVIGGDIPPLREVIANGVDGLLVAQKVVDIARAVTRLLDDPALRSAMGRAGNAKLQERWDWERVMDRVEDAHRRAVGAHLPADEALA
;
A
#
# COMPACT_ATOMS: atom_id res chain seq x y z
N MET A 1 19.48 -15.02 -5.94
CA MET A 1 20.11 -13.79 -5.40
C MET A 1 19.92 -13.74 -3.89
N ARG A 2 20.87 -13.13 -3.20
CA ARG A 2 20.83 -12.86 -1.76
C ARG A 2 20.39 -11.41 -1.56
N VAL A 3 19.11 -11.22 -1.22
CA VAL A 3 18.47 -9.90 -1.16
C VAL A 3 18.34 -9.44 0.29
N LEU A 4 18.79 -8.22 0.59
CA LEU A 4 18.59 -7.56 1.87
C LEU A 4 17.51 -6.49 1.74
N PHE A 5 16.36 -6.71 2.37
CA PHE A 5 15.34 -5.67 2.49
C PHE A 5 15.56 -4.83 3.74
N THR A 6 15.33 -3.52 3.61
CA THR A 6 15.26 -2.60 4.73
C THR A 6 13.89 -1.94 4.79
N LYS A 7 13.24 -1.98 5.94
CA LYS A 7 11.90 -1.42 6.16
C LYS A 7 11.67 -1.10 7.63
N ARG A 8 10.91 -0.03 7.90
CA ARG A 8 10.55 0.33 9.28
C ARG A 8 9.86 -0.81 10.03
N THR A 9 8.92 -1.49 9.39
CA THR A 9 8.15 -2.57 10.02
C THR A 9 7.89 -3.67 9.00
N TYR A 10 8.09 -4.91 9.40
CA TYR A 10 7.75 -6.10 8.61
C TYR A 10 6.44 -6.69 9.15
N ALA A 11 5.37 -6.63 8.37
CA ALA A 11 4.06 -7.13 8.76
C ALA A 11 3.19 -7.45 7.54
N PRO A 12 2.29 -8.46 7.62
CA PRO A 12 1.35 -8.78 6.55
C PRO A 12 0.18 -7.78 6.43
N MET A 13 0.20 -6.70 7.19
CA MET A 13 -0.83 -5.67 7.27
C MET A 13 -0.24 -4.30 6.92
N GLY A 14 -1.11 -3.34 6.61
CA GLY A 14 -0.71 -2.00 6.17
C GLY A 14 -0.53 -1.94 4.66
N GLY A 15 -0.08 -0.80 4.16
CA GLY A 15 0.23 -0.59 2.73
C GLY A 15 1.65 -1.02 2.41
N SER A 16 2.62 -0.19 2.79
CA SER A 16 4.04 -0.43 2.51
C SER A 16 4.63 -1.60 3.29
N GLU A 17 4.13 -1.88 4.49
CA GLU A 17 4.52 -3.01 5.32
C GLU A 17 4.14 -4.33 4.63
N SER A 18 2.89 -4.43 4.20
CA SER A 18 2.41 -5.62 3.48
C SER A 18 3.08 -5.79 2.12
N LEU A 19 3.46 -4.71 1.44
CA LEU A 19 4.22 -4.78 0.19
C LEU A 19 5.56 -5.49 0.40
N THR A 20 6.35 -5.04 1.40
CA THR A 20 7.63 -5.66 1.74
C THR A 20 7.45 -7.13 2.15
N TYR A 21 6.43 -7.41 2.96
CA TYR A 21 6.09 -8.77 3.37
C TYR A 21 5.81 -9.68 2.16
N GLN A 22 4.98 -9.23 1.23
CA GLN A 22 4.61 -10.00 0.04
C GLN A 22 5.80 -10.21 -0.90
N TRP A 23 6.62 -9.18 -1.11
CA TRP A 23 7.81 -9.32 -1.95
C TRP A 23 8.83 -10.27 -1.33
N ALA A 24 9.16 -10.09 -0.05
CA ALA A 24 10.14 -10.92 0.64
C ALA A 24 9.73 -12.40 0.66
N THR A 25 8.50 -12.71 1.06
CA THR A 25 8.03 -14.09 1.15
C THR A 25 7.89 -14.76 -0.22
N ARG A 26 7.51 -14.01 -1.27
CA ARG A 26 7.40 -14.55 -2.64
C ARG A 26 8.77 -14.74 -3.28
N LEU A 27 9.73 -13.86 -3.06
CA LEU A 27 11.11 -14.05 -3.51
C LEU A 27 11.73 -15.28 -2.82
N ALA A 28 11.51 -15.45 -1.52
CA ALA A 28 11.97 -16.65 -0.81
C ALA A 28 11.34 -17.92 -1.39
N ALA A 29 10.04 -17.91 -1.70
CA ALA A 29 9.35 -19.01 -2.35
C ALA A 29 9.87 -19.30 -3.78
N ARG A 30 10.43 -18.30 -4.46
CA ARG A 30 11.10 -18.43 -5.77
C ARG A 30 12.58 -18.84 -5.66
N GLY A 31 13.07 -19.17 -4.46
CA GLY A 31 14.42 -19.69 -4.22
C GLY A 31 15.49 -18.63 -4.01
N HIS A 32 15.11 -17.37 -3.76
CA HIS A 32 16.06 -16.35 -3.33
C HIS A 32 16.37 -16.47 -1.84
N ASP A 33 17.60 -16.14 -1.44
CA ASP A 33 17.95 -15.96 -0.02
C ASP A 33 17.54 -14.54 0.39
N VAL A 34 16.49 -14.42 1.19
CA VAL A 34 15.90 -13.15 1.56
C VAL A 34 16.07 -12.87 3.03
N ARG A 35 16.69 -11.74 3.34
CA ARG A 35 16.80 -11.18 4.68
C ARG A 35 16.06 -9.84 4.75
N VAL A 36 15.34 -9.62 5.84
CA VAL A 36 14.69 -8.35 6.14
C VAL A 36 15.25 -7.79 7.43
N VAL A 37 15.83 -6.60 7.38
CA VAL A 37 16.21 -5.85 8.59
C VAL A 37 15.20 -4.74 8.80
N CYS A 38 14.51 -4.75 9.95
CA CYS A 38 13.45 -3.81 10.27
C CYS A 38 13.47 -3.36 11.73
N GLY A 39 12.71 -2.30 12.04
CA GLY A 39 12.53 -1.83 13.40
C GLY A 39 11.67 -2.81 14.22
N GLN A 40 11.97 -2.92 15.50
CA GLN A 40 11.20 -3.74 16.45
C GLN A 40 9.88 -3.03 16.79
N ALA A 41 8.77 -3.45 16.17
CA ALA A 41 7.47 -2.79 16.32
C ALA A 41 6.39 -3.64 17.01
N PHE A 42 6.28 -4.94 16.67
CA PHE A 42 5.15 -5.78 17.10
C PHE A 42 5.55 -7.14 17.65
N ASP A 43 6.80 -7.54 17.50
CA ASP A 43 7.32 -8.81 17.97
C ASP A 43 8.60 -8.55 18.80
N GLU A 44 8.67 -9.10 19.98
CA GLU A 44 9.84 -8.93 20.86
C GLU A 44 11.05 -9.80 20.44
N ARG A 45 10.87 -10.69 19.47
CA ARG A 45 11.94 -11.55 18.98
C ARG A 45 12.93 -10.75 18.15
N PRO A 46 14.23 -10.75 18.51
CA PRO A 46 15.22 -9.99 17.75
C PRO A 46 15.50 -10.61 16.37
N ARG A 47 15.24 -11.91 16.18
CA ARG A 47 15.39 -12.63 14.91
C ARG A 47 14.42 -13.81 14.85
N PHE A 48 13.83 -14.04 13.68
CA PHE A 48 12.95 -15.19 13.43
C PHE A 48 12.88 -15.51 11.94
N GLN A 49 12.44 -16.73 11.64
CA GLN A 49 12.14 -17.15 10.26
C GLN A 49 10.63 -17.01 9.99
N ASP A 50 10.29 -16.46 8.84
CA ASP A 50 8.90 -16.37 8.38
C ASP A 50 8.81 -16.71 6.89
N ARG A 51 8.22 -17.85 6.57
CA ARG A 51 8.02 -18.33 5.18
C ARG A 51 9.29 -18.28 4.31
N GLY A 52 10.43 -18.70 4.90
CA GLY A 52 11.73 -18.70 4.21
C GLY A 52 12.46 -17.36 4.23
N VAL A 53 11.92 -16.35 4.91
CA VAL A 53 12.55 -15.04 5.10
C VAL A 53 13.24 -14.98 6.44
N ASP A 54 14.52 -14.58 6.48
CA ASP A 54 15.28 -14.31 7.70
C ASP A 54 14.97 -12.88 8.17
N VAL A 55 14.14 -12.75 9.21
CA VAL A 55 13.72 -11.44 9.72
C VAL A 55 14.55 -11.05 10.94
N ILE A 56 15.16 -9.88 10.89
CA ILE A 56 15.99 -9.30 11.94
C ILE A 56 15.37 -7.99 12.39
N GLN A 57 15.04 -7.92 13.68
CA GLN A 57 14.46 -6.73 14.28
C GLN A 57 15.50 -5.98 15.09
N VAL A 58 15.75 -4.73 14.72
CA VAL A 58 16.71 -3.86 15.39
C VAL A 58 15.99 -2.82 16.24
N LYS A 59 16.57 -2.49 17.39
CA LYS A 59 16.03 -1.43 18.24
C LYS A 59 16.30 -0.07 17.57
N PRO A 60 15.29 0.78 17.34
CA PRO A 60 15.51 2.09 16.77
C PRO A 60 16.31 2.99 17.72
N ARG A 61 17.18 3.83 17.19
CA ARG A 61 17.83 4.91 17.96
C ARG A 61 16.74 5.87 18.46
N GLY A 62 16.86 6.35 19.69
CA GLY A 62 15.92 7.33 20.26
C GLY A 62 14.76 6.75 21.09
N GLY A 63 14.73 5.44 21.36
CA GLY A 63 13.78 4.82 22.28
C GLY A 63 12.32 5.00 21.85
N PHE A 64 11.41 5.21 22.81
CA PHE A 64 9.96 5.30 22.60
C PHE A 64 9.53 6.39 21.59
N LEU A 65 10.22 7.51 21.53
CA LEU A 65 9.95 8.60 20.57
C LEU A 65 10.13 8.15 19.12
N GLY A 66 11.03 7.19 18.86
CA GLY A 66 11.20 6.60 17.53
C GLY A 66 10.02 5.78 17.02
N HIS A 67 9.13 5.32 17.91
CA HIS A 67 7.93 4.58 17.52
C HIS A 67 6.70 5.48 17.28
N VAL A 68 6.67 6.66 17.89
CA VAL A 68 5.49 7.55 17.90
C VAL A 68 5.59 8.65 16.85
N ALA A 69 6.80 9.08 16.51
CA ALA A 69 6.96 10.14 15.52
C ALA A 69 6.62 9.63 14.12
N ASP A 70 5.89 10.44 13.38
CA ASP A 70 5.61 10.20 11.97
C ASP A 70 6.94 9.99 11.23
N ALA A 71 7.07 8.85 10.56
CA ALA A 71 8.27 8.41 9.87
C ALA A 71 8.85 9.43 8.88
N SER A 72 8.05 10.40 8.50
CA SER A 72 8.43 11.46 7.57
C SER A 72 9.36 12.53 8.17
N THR A 73 9.42 12.64 9.49
CA THR A 73 10.22 13.67 10.20
C THR A 73 11.46 13.10 10.87
N LEU A 74 11.59 11.77 10.92
CA LEU A 74 12.69 11.17 11.64
C LEU A 74 13.78 10.71 10.70
N VAL A 75 14.95 11.24 10.95
CA VAL A 75 16.24 10.73 10.51
C VAL A 75 16.28 9.22 10.76
N ASP A 76 16.91 8.50 9.86
CA ASP A 76 17.20 7.08 9.96
C ASP A 76 17.40 6.58 11.40
N LEU A 77 16.50 5.71 11.83
CA LEU A 77 16.47 5.18 13.20
C LEU A 77 17.23 3.86 13.35
N MET A 78 17.65 3.24 12.22
CA MET A 78 18.39 2.00 12.23
C MET A 78 19.86 2.27 12.51
N ARG A 79 20.49 1.45 13.36
CA ARG A 79 21.92 1.55 13.59
C ARG A 79 22.67 1.03 12.37
N ILE A 80 23.59 1.84 11.84
CA ILE A 80 24.42 1.47 10.70
C ILE A 80 25.18 0.18 10.96
N GLU A 81 25.78 0.04 12.14
CA GLU A 81 26.57 -1.15 12.55
C GLU A 81 25.75 -2.44 12.52
N GLU A 82 24.45 -2.38 12.84
CA GLU A 82 23.58 -3.55 12.79
C GLU A 82 23.25 -3.92 11.34
N LEU A 83 23.05 -2.93 10.45
CA LEU A 83 22.79 -3.16 9.03
C LEU A 83 24.04 -3.73 8.33
N GLU A 84 25.22 -3.20 8.62
CA GLU A 84 26.51 -3.67 8.12
C GLU A 84 26.73 -5.17 8.33
N ARG A 85 26.45 -5.66 9.54
CA ARG A 85 26.56 -7.09 9.89
C ARG A 85 25.68 -8.01 9.04
N HIS A 86 24.71 -7.44 8.36
CA HIS A 86 23.71 -8.19 7.59
C HIS A 86 23.84 -7.96 6.09
N ALA A 87 24.76 -7.09 5.66
CA ALA A 87 24.95 -6.71 4.27
C ALA A 87 26.12 -7.44 3.60
N GLU A 88 27.16 -7.83 4.34
CA GLU A 88 28.44 -8.36 3.82
C GLU A 88 28.26 -9.53 2.83
N ASP A 89 27.26 -10.38 3.04
CA ASP A 89 27.01 -11.57 2.21
C ASP A 89 25.82 -11.38 1.23
N ARG A 90 25.43 -10.17 0.91
CA ARG A 90 24.28 -9.88 0.05
C ARG A 90 24.71 -9.50 -1.38
N ASP A 91 23.78 -9.68 -2.31
CA ASP A 91 23.99 -9.29 -3.72
C ASP A 91 23.45 -7.88 -4.00
N LEU A 92 22.46 -7.43 -3.19
CA LEU A 92 21.85 -6.11 -3.28
C LEU A 92 21.09 -5.74 -1.99
N ILE A 93 20.85 -4.42 -1.84
CA ILE A 93 19.93 -3.88 -0.83
C ILE A 93 18.67 -3.39 -1.53
N HIS A 94 17.47 -3.76 -1.03
CA HIS A 94 16.19 -3.21 -1.46
C HIS A 94 15.55 -2.42 -0.32
N ASN A 95 15.67 -1.10 -0.37
CA ASN A 95 15.02 -0.21 0.61
C ASN A 95 13.59 0.11 0.19
N VAL A 96 12.62 -0.14 1.09
CA VAL A 96 11.19 0.14 0.86
C VAL A 96 10.71 1.23 1.81
N GLY A 97 10.23 2.32 1.24
CA GLY A 97 9.97 3.56 1.97
C GLY A 97 11.20 4.46 1.96
N ARG A 98 11.23 5.43 2.88
CA ARG A 98 12.33 6.41 2.98
C ARG A 98 12.98 6.41 4.37
N GLU A 99 12.40 5.64 5.30
CA GLU A 99 12.73 5.70 6.71
C GLU A 99 14.17 5.28 7.03
N TYR A 100 14.72 4.33 6.29
CA TYR A 100 16.09 3.80 6.48
C TYR A 100 17.00 4.03 5.27
N LEU A 101 16.61 4.98 4.44
CA LEU A 101 17.30 5.19 3.16
C LEU A 101 18.75 5.66 3.35
N ASP A 102 19.02 6.54 4.29
CA ASP A 102 20.38 7.05 4.52
C ASP A 102 21.33 5.94 5.01
N SER A 103 20.90 5.06 5.95
CA SER A 103 21.69 3.90 6.36
C SER A 103 21.87 2.90 5.23
N SER A 104 20.82 2.64 4.47
CA SER A 104 20.89 1.71 3.33
C SER A 104 21.86 2.20 2.27
N LEU A 105 21.86 3.51 1.96
CA LEU A 105 22.80 4.13 1.05
C LEU A 105 24.25 4.11 1.56
N SER A 106 24.44 4.35 2.87
CA SER A 106 25.80 4.31 3.47
C SER A 106 26.38 2.91 3.45
N VAL A 107 25.58 1.90 3.80
CA VAL A 107 26.01 0.50 3.77
C VAL A 107 26.22 0.00 2.33
N ALA A 108 25.38 0.42 1.39
CA ALA A 108 25.55 0.11 -0.02
C ALA A 108 26.89 0.64 -0.57
N ASP A 109 27.28 1.88 -0.21
CA ASP A 109 28.59 2.45 -0.60
C ASP A 109 29.76 1.69 0.05
N GLU A 110 29.65 1.30 1.32
CA GLU A 110 30.70 0.63 2.07
C GLU A 110 31.01 -0.76 1.54
N PHE A 111 29.95 -1.51 1.21
CA PHE A 111 30.09 -2.90 0.74
C PHE A 111 30.02 -3.02 -0.79
N ASP A 112 30.04 -1.90 -1.51
CA ASP A 112 29.93 -1.85 -2.97
C ASP A 112 28.73 -2.65 -3.48
N LEU A 113 27.55 -2.42 -2.88
CA LEU A 113 26.31 -3.11 -3.21
C LEU A 113 25.36 -2.22 -4.04
N PRO A 114 24.72 -2.76 -5.08
CA PRO A 114 23.64 -2.05 -5.75
C PRO A 114 22.45 -1.88 -4.81
N ILE A 115 21.80 -0.71 -4.91
CA ILE A 115 20.58 -0.41 -4.14
C ILE A 115 19.38 -0.26 -5.06
N VAL A 116 18.33 -1.04 -4.78
CA VAL A 116 16.99 -0.85 -5.31
C VAL A 116 16.18 -0.04 -4.31
N LEU A 117 15.51 1.00 -4.75
CA LEU A 117 14.70 1.86 -3.91
C LEU A 117 13.24 1.84 -4.35
N THR A 118 12.32 1.58 -3.41
CA THR A 118 10.89 1.78 -3.58
C THR A 118 10.44 2.92 -2.66
N PRO A 119 10.49 4.18 -3.10
CA PRO A 119 10.35 5.31 -2.18
C PRO A 119 8.91 5.52 -1.69
N LEU A 120 7.89 5.08 -2.44
CA LEU A 120 6.47 5.31 -2.15
C LEU A 120 6.21 6.82 -1.95
N ALA A 121 6.68 7.61 -2.90
CA ALA A 121 6.59 9.06 -2.81
C ALA A 121 5.15 9.56 -3.00
N HIS A 122 4.79 10.59 -2.24
CA HIS A 122 3.52 11.30 -2.32
C HIS A 122 3.77 12.79 -2.61
N PRO A 123 4.20 13.18 -3.82
CA PRO A 123 4.51 14.56 -4.14
C PRO A 123 3.36 15.52 -3.80
N GLY A 124 3.70 16.65 -3.19
CA GLY A 124 2.71 17.64 -2.73
C GLY A 124 2.07 17.35 -1.36
N GLN A 125 2.35 16.20 -0.76
CA GLN A 125 1.97 15.92 0.63
C GLN A 125 3.08 16.38 1.58
N PHE A 126 2.72 16.88 2.76
CA PHE A 126 3.70 17.19 3.78
C PHE A 126 4.57 15.95 4.06
N HIS A 127 5.89 16.10 3.95
CA HIS A 127 6.85 14.98 3.97
C HIS A 127 6.62 13.91 2.88
N GLY A 128 6.10 14.29 1.72
CA GLY A 128 5.78 13.39 0.60
C GLY A 128 6.98 12.79 -0.14
N GLY A 129 8.22 13.15 0.22
CA GLY A 129 9.42 12.66 -0.47
C GLY A 129 9.80 13.49 -1.69
N ASP A 130 9.43 14.76 -1.70
CA ASP A 130 9.65 15.70 -2.79
C ASP A 130 10.54 16.89 -2.40
N THR A 131 11.37 16.71 -1.35
CA THR A 131 12.37 17.71 -0.97
C THR A 131 13.64 17.61 -1.81
N PRO A 132 14.44 18.69 -1.92
CA PRO A 132 15.76 18.62 -2.59
C PRO A 132 16.69 17.55 -2.02
N ALA A 133 16.63 17.30 -0.71
CA ALA A 133 17.40 16.24 -0.05
C ALA A 133 16.95 14.84 -0.50
N ASP A 134 15.65 14.61 -0.63
CA ASP A 134 15.11 13.36 -1.16
C ASP A 134 15.57 13.14 -2.61
N PHE A 135 15.59 14.18 -3.44
CA PHE A 135 16.04 14.07 -4.84
C PHE A 135 17.52 13.66 -4.94
N LEU A 136 18.37 14.16 -4.04
CA LEU A 136 19.77 13.74 -3.99
C LEU A 136 19.92 12.27 -3.60
N ARG A 137 19.11 11.79 -2.65
CA ARG A 137 19.08 10.39 -2.24
C ARG A 137 18.61 9.46 -3.38
N TYR A 138 17.54 9.85 -4.09
CA TYR A 138 16.98 9.05 -5.19
C TYR A 138 18.00 8.86 -6.33
N LYS A 139 18.82 9.86 -6.61
CA LYS A 139 19.86 9.76 -7.65
C LYS A 139 20.95 8.73 -7.35
N ARG A 140 21.13 8.36 -6.08
CA ARG A 140 22.11 7.35 -5.66
C ARG A 140 21.62 5.91 -5.85
N ALA A 141 20.30 5.68 -5.96
CA ALA A 141 19.76 4.34 -6.18
C ALA A 141 20.19 3.78 -7.54
N SER A 142 20.61 2.52 -7.61
CA SER A 142 20.92 1.83 -8.87
C SER A 142 19.64 1.69 -9.72
N VAL A 143 18.54 1.28 -9.08
CA VAL A 143 17.21 1.17 -9.68
C VAL A 143 16.17 1.73 -8.71
N ILE A 144 15.17 2.43 -9.24
CA ILE A 144 13.98 2.84 -8.50
C ILE A 144 12.79 2.01 -8.98
N THR A 145 12.02 1.46 -8.07
CA THR A 145 10.74 0.83 -8.40
C THR A 145 9.58 1.74 -8.00
N THR A 146 8.60 1.83 -8.89
CA THR A 146 7.41 2.67 -8.72
C THR A 146 6.12 1.84 -8.77
N MET A 147 5.06 2.38 -8.21
CA MET A 147 3.75 1.70 -8.22
C MET A 147 2.99 1.98 -9.51
N THR A 148 3.20 3.18 -10.11
CA THR A 148 2.51 3.65 -11.31
C THR A 148 3.49 4.24 -12.33
N ASP A 149 3.11 4.30 -13.59
CA ASP A 149 3.87 4.98 -14.64
C ASP A 149 3.84 6.50 -14.45
N TRP A 150 2.80 7.03 -13.78
CA TRP A 150 2.79 8.43 -13.36
C TRP A 150 3.94 8.72 -12.39
N GLU A 151 4.15 7.87 -11.38
CA GLU A 151 5.27 8.01 -10.45
C GLU A 151 6.62 7.87 -11.18
N ARG A 152 6.71 6.91 -12.12
CA ARG A 152 7.88 6.77 -13.00
C ARG A 152 8.17 8.04 -13.78
N ALA A 153 7.17 8.65 -14.40
CA ALA A 153 7.31 9.90 -15.15
C ALA A 153 7.74 11.05 -14.23
N TRP A 154 7.23 11.10 -13.00
CA TRP A 154 7.64 12.09 -12.01
C TRP A 154 9.14 11.99 -11.69
N PHE A 155 9.68 10.78 -11.47
CA PHE A 155 11.12 10.58 -11.28
C PHE A 155 11.93 10.99 -12.51
N GLY A 156 11.43 10.75 -13.72
CA GLY A 156 12.03 11.24 -14.96
C GLY A 156 12.13 12.77 -14.99
N GLY A 157 11.10 13.47 -14.50
CA GLY A 157 11.08 14.92 -14.33
C GLY A 157 12.13 15.46 -13.34
N LEU A 158 12.61 14.63 -12.41
CA LEU A 158 13.73 14.94 -11.49
C LEU A 158 15.11 14.69 -12.10
N GLY A 159 15.17 14.31 -13.38
CA GLY A 159 16.42 14.00 -14.09
C GLY A 159 17.01 12.63 -13.73
N ILE A 160 16.18 11.69 -13.28
CA ILE A 160 16.58 10.29 -13.11
C ILE A 160 16.38 9.58 -14.45
N ASP A 161 17.39 8.82 -14.87
CA ASP A 161 17.35 8.06 -16.10
C ASP A 161 16.14 7.12 -16.12
N PRO A 162 15.22 7.20 -17.10
CA PRO A 162 14.05 6.34 -17.20
C PRO A 162 14.37 4.83 -17.24
N TYR A 163 15.55 4.43 -17.70
CA TYR A 163 16.00 3.04 -17.70
C TYR A 163 16.25 2.50 -16.27
N ARG A 164 16.51 3.40 -15.32
CA ARG A 164 16.69 3.07 -13.91
C ARG A 164 15.37 3.08 -13.12
N VAL A 165 14.24 3.40 -13.76
CA VAL A 165 12.93 3.44 -13.09
C VAL A 165 12.02 2.39 -13.67
N ILE A 166 11.56 1.45 -12.83
CA ILE A 166 10.74 0.31 -13.23
C ILE A 166 9.39 0.35 -12.49
N THR A 167 8.31 0.39 -13.25
CA THR A 167 6.97 0.30 -12.67
C THR A 167 6.65 -1.16 -12.34
N THR A 168 6.63 -1.49 -11.05
CA THR A 168 6.29 -2.84 -10.58
C THR A 168 4.79 -3.01 -10.32
N GLY A 169 4.15 -1.97 -9.81
CA GLY A 169 2.82 -2.11 -9.22
C GLY A 169 2.84 -3.02 -7.99
N MET A 170 1.66 -3.47 -7.57
CA MET A 170 1.51 -4.46 -6.52
C MET A 170 0.26 -5.31 -6.74
N GLY A 171 0.18 -6.49 -6.14
CA GLY A 171 -0.99 -7.37 -6.18
C GLY A 171 -1.96 -7.13 -5.02
N ALA A 172 -3.13 -7.75 -5.06
CA ALA A 172 -4.08 -7.72 -3.95
C ALA A 172 -3.58 -8.54 -2.75
N ASN A 173 -3.78 -8.02 -1.53
CA ASN A 173 -3.37 -8.69 -0.28
C ASN A 173 -4.54 -9.36 0.46
N ALA A 174 -5.75 -9.31 -0.10
CA ALA A 174 -6.90 -10.01 0.45
C ALA A 174 -6.90 -11.49 0.01
N LEU A 175 -7.47 -12.34 0.84
CA LEU A 175 -7.89 -13.68 0.43
C LEU A 175 -9.29 -13.56 -0.20
N ARG A 176 -9.58 -14.33 -1.25
CA ARG A 176 -10.95 -14.43 -1.73
C ARG A 176 -11.80 -15.10 -0.65
N SER A 177 -12.88 -14.46 -0.24
CA SER A 177 -13.81 -14.96 0.78
C SER A 177 -15.18 -15.21 0.16
N HIS A 178 -15.94 -16.10 0.78
CA HIS A 178 -17.35 -16.35 0.51
C HIS A 178 -18.19 -16.26 1.80
N ASP A 179 -17.70 -15.53 2.81
CA ASP A 179 -18.34 -15.34 4.11
C ASP A 179 -19.04 -13.99 4.26
N GLY A 180 -19.49 -13.40 3.18
CA GLY A 180 -20.20 -12.12 3.21
C GLY A 180 -21.50 -12.18 4.01
N ALA A 181 -22.26 -13.28 3.92
CA ALA A 181 -23.45 -13.49 4.72
C ALA A 181 -23.12 -13.59 6.22
N GLY A 182 -22.04 -14.30 6.58
CA GLY A 182 -21.56 -14.40 7.95
C GLY A 182 -21.11 -13.04 8.51
N PHE A 183 -20.42 -12.24 7.70
CA PHE A 183 -20.06 -10.86 8.06
C PHE A 183 -21.31 -10.01 8.35
N ARG A 184 -22.31 -10.03 7.45
CA ARG A 184 -23.56 -9.29 7.64
C ARG A 184 -24.28 -9.72 8.94
N ALA A 185 -24.32 -11.02 9.22
CA ALA A 185 -24.95 -11.55 10.45
C ALA A 185 -24.21 -11.07 11.71
N ARG A 186 -22.87 -11.13 11.74
CA ARG A 186 -22.05 -10.68 12.87
C ARG A 186 -22.24 -9.19 13.18
N HIS A 187 -22.37 -8.39 12.14
CA HIS A 187 -22.52 -6.93 12.26
C HIS A 187 -23.97 -6.45 12.18
N ARG A 188 -24.96 -7.35 12.27
CA ARG A 188 -26.39 -7.05 12.25
C ARG A 188 -26.84 -6.24 11.03
N ILE A 189 -26.22 -6.50 9.89
CA ILE A 189 -26.55 -5.86 8.62
C ILE A 189 -27.69 -6.67 7.98
N PRO A 190 -28.86 -6.06 7.66
CA PRO A 190 -29.92 -6.75 6.94
C PRO A 190 -29.45 -7.34 5.62
N ALA A 191 -29.99 -8.48 5.21
CA ALA A 191 -29.52 -9.22 4.04
C ALA A 191 -29.60 -8.41 2.73
N ASP A 192 -30.60 -7.55 2.62
CA ASP A 192 -30.92 -6.70 1.48
C ASP A 192 -30.41 -5.27 1.59
N ALA A 193 -29.84 -4.88 2.76
CA ALA A 193 -29.32 -3.54 2.93
C ALA A 193 -28.07 -3.31 2.06
N PRO A 194 -27.98 -2.24 1.28
CA PRO A 194 -26.76 -1.88 0.57
C PRO A 194 -25.59 -1.64 1.53
N VAL A 195 -24.38 -2.13 1.19
CA VAL A 195 -23.17 -1.96 2.00
C VAL A 195 -22.10 -1.20 1.23
N ILE A 196 -21.73 -0.05 1.75
CA ILE A 196 -20.63 0.79 1.27
C ILE A 196 -19.45 0.54 2.19
N LEU A 197 -18.35 0.01 1.66
CA LEU A 197 -17.18 -0.37 2.44
C LEU A 197 -16.01 0.59 2.22
N TYR A 198 -15.41 1.04 3.30
CA TYR A 198 -14.11 1.69 3.35
C TYR A 198 -13.12 0.80 4.12
N VAL A 199 -11.94 0.58 3.58
CA VAL A 199 -10.84 -0.12 4.28
C VAL A 199 -9.56 0.68 4.14
N GLY A 200 -9.02 1.15 5.25
CA GLY A 200 -7.78 1.92 5.27
C GLY A 200 -7.57 2.67 6.58
N ARG A 201 -6.34 3.13 6.83
CA ARG A 201 -6.11 4.05 7.95
C ARG A 201 -7.03 5.27 7.81
N ARG A 202 -7.62 5.70 8.91
CA ARG A 202 -8.53 6.85 8.93
C ARG A 202 -7.74 8.16 8.92
N GLU A 203 -7.08 8.41 7.81
CA GLU A 203 -6.39 9.67 7.53
C GLU A 203 -7.32 10.58 6.71
N ARG A 204 -7.36 11.87 7.04
CA ARG A 204 -8.28 12.82 6.38
C ARG A 204 -8.10 12.84 4.85
N TYR A 205 -6.86 12.76 4.38
CA TYR A 205 -6.59 12.73 2.94
C TYR A 205 -7.16 11.51 2.21
N LYS A 206 -7.47 10.41 2.95
CA LYS A 206 -8.14 9.23 2.39
C LYS A 206 -9.65 9.39 2.23
N GLY A 207 -10.21 10.51 2.69
CA GLY A 207 -11.58 10.91 2.42
C GLY A 207 -12.65 10.21 3.25
N TYR A 208 -12.29 9.50 4.33
CA TYR A 208 -13.28 8.80 5.15
C TYR A 208 -14.31 9.74 5.79
N ILE A 209 -13.91 10.96 6.20
CA ILE A 209 -14.85 11.97 6.72
C ILE A 209 -15.85 12.38 5.67
N HIS A 210 -15.40 12.66 4.44
CA HIS A 210 -16.29 13.04 3.34
C HIS A 210 -17.26 11.90 2.95
N LEU A 211 -16.81 10.64 3.12
CA LEU A 211 -17.67 9.47 2.92
C LEU A 211 -18.72 9.34 4.04
N LEU A 212 -18.33 9.61 5.31
CA LEU A 212 -19.25 9.69 6.44
C LEU A 212 -20.31 10.77 6.24
N ASP A 213 -19.89 11.99 5.87
CA ASP A 213 -20.79 13.09 5.61
C ASP A 213 -21.70 12.81 4.39
N ALA A 214 -21.23 12.03 3.40
CA ALA A 214 -22.01 11.63 2.23
C ALA A 214 -23.16 10.64 2.57
N ALA A 215 -23.06 9.95 3.72
CA ALA A 215 -24.07 8.96 4.13
C ALA A 215 -25.46 9.60 4.26
N GLU A 216 -25.57 10.79 4.82
CA GLU A 216 -26.85 11.49 4.96
C GLU A 216 -27.55 11.74 3.61
N LEU A 217 -26.78 12.08 2.57
CA LEU A 217 -27.33 12.27 1.21
C LEU A 217 -27.73 10.93 0.58
N VAL A 218 -26.98 9.87 0.82
CA VAL A 218 -27.31 8.54 0.32
C VAL A 218 -28.57 8.00 1.00
N TRP A 219 -28.76 8.19 2.30
CA TRP A 219 -29.92 7.73 3.05
C TRP A 219 -31.23 8.39 2.63
N GLN A 220 -31.21 9.57 2.01
CA GLN A 220 -32.42 10.17 1.43
C GLN A 220 -33.08 9.25 0.39
N ARG A 221 -32.32 8.37 -0.26
CA ARG A 221 -32.79 7.42 -1.27
C ARG A 221 -32.67 5.95 -0.84
N TYR A 222 -31.64 5.61 -0.10
CA TYR A 222 -31.30 4.27 0.37
C TYR A 222 -31.24 4.25 1.90
N ASN A 223 -32.39 4.41 2.55
CA ASN A 223 -32.49 4.56 4.00
C ASN A 223 -31.84 3.42 4.77
N GLU A 224 -31.86 2.18 4.21
CA GLU A 224 -31.25 1.00 4.85
C GLU A 224 -29.76 0.81 4.57
N ALA A 225 -29.13 1.70 3.77
CA ALA A 225 -27.71 1.54 3.44
C ALA A 225 -26.83 1.59 4.68
N ARG A 226 -25.85 0.69 4.73
CA ARG A 226 -24.83 0.60 5.80
C ARG A 226 -23.49 1.08 5.30
N PHE A 227 -22.85 1.92 6.08
CA PHE A 227 -21.50 2.39 5.82
C PHE A 227 -20.54 1.69 6.79
N VAL A 228 -19.66 0.84 6.27
CA VAL A 228 -18.71 0.05 7.05
C VAL A 228 -17.31 0.62 6.89
N PHE A 229 -16.68 0.96 7.99
CA PHE A 229 -15.32 1.51 8.02
C PHE A 229 -14.39 0.57 8.77
N ILE A 230 -13.40 0.03 8.07
CA ILE A 230 -12.38 -0.85 8.65
C ILE A 230 -11.03 -0.15 8.64
N GLY A 231 -10.44 0.06 9.81
CA GLY A 231 -9.09 0.57 9.93
C GLY A 231 -8.85 1.41 11.18
N VAL A 232 -7.59 1.44 11.58
CA VAL A 232 -7.16 2.19 12.77
C VAL A 232 -7.23 3.71 12.51
N PRO A 233 -7.44 4.50 13.58
CA PRO A 233 -7.29 5.95 13.48
C PRO A 233 -5.92 6.33 12.90
N GLY A 234 -5.90 7.33 12.03
CA GLY A 234 -4.66 7.99 11.62
C GLY A 234 -4.05 8.82 12.75
N PHE A 235 -2.90 9.43 12.48
CA PHE A 235 -2.22 10.25 13.49
C PHE A 235 -3.14 11.33 14.11
N TYR A 236 -3.92 12.00 13.28
CA TYR A 236 -4.86 13.02 13.75
C TYR A 236 -6.05 12.43 14.49
N GLY A 237 -6.60 11.31 14.00
CA GLY A 237 -7.74 10.62 14.60
C GLY A 237 -7.41 9.95 15.93
N ALA A 238 -6.12 9.67 16.21
CA ALA A 238 -5.67 9.22 17.52
C ALA A 238 -5.74 10.33 18.58
N MET A 239 -5.76 11.59 18.16
CA MET A 239 -5.84 12.77 19.07
C MET A 239 -7.26 13.29 19.21
N VAL A 240 -8.12 13.07 18.21
CA VAL A 240 -9.51 13.51 18.19
C VAL A 240 -10.36 12.38 17.63
N ASP A 241 -11.29 11.87 18.42
CA ASP A 241 -12.26 10.87 17.94
C ASP A 241 -13.27 11.54 16.99
N GLU A 242 -12.93 11.51 15.70
CA GLU A 242 -13.80 12.10 14.68
C GLU A 242 -15.06 11.27 14.42
N PHE A 243 -15.07 9.97 14.82
CA PHE A 243 -16.26 9.13 14.74
C PHE A 243 -17.29 9.41 15.83
N ALA A 244 -16.89 9.97 16.97
CA ALA A 244 -17.79 10.24 18.10
C ALA A 244 -19.01 11.10 17.75
N ARG A 245 -18.95 11.88 16.66
CA ARG A 245 -20.07 12.69 16.17
C ARG A 245 -21.05 11.94 15.25
N TYR A 246 -20.69 10.72 14.80
CA TYR A 246 -21.52 9.90 13.94
C TYR A 246 -22.12 8.74 14.75
N THR A 247 -23.27 9.00 15.38
CA THR A 247 -23.92 8.06 16.31
C THR A 247 -25.00 7.19 15.67
N ASP A 248 -25.17 7.30 14.35
CA ASP A 248 -26.17 6.52 13.61
C ASP A 248 -25.72 5.05 13.52
N ASP A 249 -26.58 4.11 13.87
CA ASP A 249 -26.32 2.67 13.89
C ASP A 249 -26.11 2.05 12.50
N ARG A 250 -26.39 2.80 11.44
CA ARG A 250 -26.08 2.45 10.05
C ARG A 250 -24.61 2.68 9.70
N ILE A 251 -23.85 3.34 10.57
CA ILE A 251 -22.40 3.49 10.47
C ILE A 251 -21.74 2.44 11.36
N ILE A 252 -20.98 1.55 10.76
CA ILE A 252 -20.31 0.44 11.44
C ILE A 252 -18.82 0.67 11.42
N GLU A 253 -18.24 0.91 12.59
CA GLU A 253 -16.81 1.08 12.77
C GLU A 253 -16.16 -0.21 13.24
N ILE A 254 -15.07 -0.63 12.56
CA ILE A 254 -14.25 -1.79 12.92
C ILE A 254 -12.79 -1.29 12.94
N GLU A 255 -12.29 -0.95 14.11
CA GLU A 255 -10.94 -0.37 14.22
C GLU A 255 -9.86 -1.35 13.74
N ARG A 256 -9.99 -2.62 14.10
CA ARG A 256 -9.01 -3.67 13.75
C ARG A 256 -9.73 -4.90 13.23
N ALA A 257 -9.44 -5.25 11.99
CA ALA A 257 -9.91 -6.49 11.38
C ALA A 257 -8.73 -7.36 10.97
N GLY A 258 -8.80 -8.64 11.29
CA GLY A 258 -7.89 -9.63 10.71
C GLY A 258 -8.14 -9.84 9.22
N ALA A 259 -7.24 -10.55 8.53
CA ALA A 259 -7.34 -10.78 7.10
C ALA A 259 -8.66 -11.46 6.69
N ALA A 260 -9.14 -12.43 7.48
CA ALA A 260 -10.40 -13.12 7.22
C ALA A 260 -11.61 -12.19 7.33
N GLU A 261 -11.67 -11.35 8.37
CA GLU A 261 -12.76 -10.40 8.58
C GLU A 261 -12.78 -9.29 7.51
N LYS A 262 -11.61 -8.77 7.14
CA LYS A 262 -11.47 -7.84 6.01
C LYS A 262 -11.98 -8.45 4.71
N SER A 263 -11.60 -9.70 4.42
CA SER A 263 -12.04 -10.40 3.20
C SER A 263 -13.54 -10.70 3.22
N ALA A 264 -14.11 -11.05 4.39
CA ALA A 264 -15.55 -11.23 4.55
C ALA A 264 -16.34 -9.92 4.35
N ALA A 265 -15.79 -8.78 4.80
CA ALA A 265 -16.37 -7.46 4.55
C ALA A 265 -16.37 -7.10 3.06
N LEU A 266 -15.27 -7.40 2.35
CA LEU A 266 -15.15 -7.21 0.90
C LEU A 266 -16.15 -8.10 0.13
N ASP A 267 -16.38 -9.32 0.60
CA ASP A 267 -17.42 -10.20 0.02
C ASP A 267 -18.84 -9.68 0.30
N ALA A 268 -19.08 -9.13 1.50
CA ALA A 268 -20.37 -8.60 1.94
C ALA A 268 -20.79 -7.29 1.28
N CYS A 269 -19.84 -6.45 0.83
CA CYS A 269 -20.15 -5.11 0.35
C CYS A 269 -20.73 -5.11 -1.08
N ASP A 270 -21.47 -4.04 -1.40
CA ASP A 270 -21.97 -3.76 -2.75
C ASP A 270 -20.96 -2.94 -3.55
N LEU A 271 -20.21 -2.09 -2.88
CA LEU A 271 -19.16 -1.26 -3.47
C LEU A 271 -18.11 -0.87 -2.42
N TYR A 272 -16.91 -0.59 -2.91
CA TYR A 272 -15.81 -0.07 -2.12
C TYR A 272 -15.59 1.42 -2.41
N ALA A 273 -15.42 2.25 -1.39
CA ALA A 273 -15.21 3.68 -1.55
C ALA A 273 -14.07 4.21 -0.69
N MET A 274 -13.03 4.75 -1.32
CA MET A 274 -11.94 5.47 -0.67
C MET A 274 -11.55 6.69 -1.53
N PRO A 275 -12.29 7.81 -1.43
CA PRO A 275 -12.09 9.01 -2.27
C PRO A 275 -10.86 9.81 -1.83
N SER A 276 -9.68 9.21 -1.94
CA SER A 276 -8.40 9.71 -1.47
C SER A 276 -7.86 10.82 -2.37
N VAL A 277 -7.22 11.85 -1.78
CA VAL A 277 -6.50 12.90 -2.54
C VAL A 277 -5.00 12.69 -2.58
N HIS A 278 -4.49 11.69 -1.87
CA HIS A 278 -3.10 11.24 -1.92
C HIS A 278 -3.03 9.72 -1.88
N GLU A 279 -2.52 9.12 -2.93
CA GLU A 279 -2.23 7.69 -3.06
C GLU A 279 -1.06 7.49 -4.02
N THR A 280 -0.26 6.47 -3.77
CA THR A 280 0.70 5.97 -4.76
C THR A 280 0.06 4.93 -5.67
N PHE A 281 -0.87 4.11 -5.14
CA PHE A 281 -1.50 3.03 -5.88
C PHE A 281 -2.91 2.66 -5.40
N GLY A 282 -3.09 2.49 -4.08
CA GLY A 282 -4.39 2.17 -3.48
C GLY A 282 -4.74 0.68 -3.53
N ILE A 283 -4.04 -0.13 -2.74
CA ILE A 283 -4.25 -1.60 -2.70
C ILE A 283 -5.70 -2.02 -2.39
N GLY A 284 -6.44 -1.21 -1.64
CA GLY A 284 -7.84 -1.48 -1.31
C GLY A 284 -8.75 -1.62 -2.54
N TYR A 285 -8.45 -0.90 -3.63
CA TYR A 285 -9.18 -1.06 -4.89
C TYR A 285 -8.96 -2.44 -5.52
N LEU A 286 -7.72 -2.93 -5.48
CA LEU A 286 -7.38 -4.26 -5.99
C LEU A 286 -8.03 -5.35 -5.15
N GLU A 287 -8.08 -5.16 -3.84
CA GLU A 287 -8.73 -6.08 -2.92
C GLU A 287 -10.26 -6.14 -3.16
N ALA A 288 -10.87 -5.00 -3.45
CA ALA A 288 -12.28 -4.94 -3.85
C ALA A 288 -12.52 -5.64 -5.20
N TRP A 289 -11.66 -5.40 -6.19
CA TRP A 289 -11.74 -6.09 -7.49
C TRP A 289 -11.50 -7.60 -7.39
N LEU A 290 -10.68 -8.08 -6.47
CA LEU A 290 -10.54 -9.52 -6.20
C LEU A 290 -11.90 -10.16 -5.85
N HIS A 291 -12.79 -9.40 -5.22
CA HIS A 291 -14.16 -9.79 -4.87
C HIS A 291 -15.21 -9.31 -5.89
N GLU A 292 -14.76 -8.85 -7.07
CA GLU A 292 -15.63 -8.34 -8.14
C GLU A 292 -16.53 -7.17 -7.69
N LYS A 293 -16.02 -6.33 -6.78
CA LYS A 293 -16.75 -5.14 -6.32
C LYS A 293 -16.29 -3.90 -7.08
N PRO A 294 -17.23 -3.02 -7.52
CA PRO A 294 -16.86 -1.75 -8.12
C PRO A 294 -16.23 -0.83 -7.07
N VAL A 295 -15.37 0.07 -7.53
CA VAL A 295 -14.64 0.97 -6.65
C VAL A 295 -14.98 2.44 -6.94
N ILE A 296 -14.95 3.27 -5.89
CA ILE A 296 -14.97 4.73 -5.97
C ILE A 296 -13.64 5.24 -5.41
N GLY A 297 -12.83 5.84 -6.27
CA GLY A 297 -11.53 6.43 -5.92
C GLY A 297 -11.54 7.95 -6.07
N GLY A 298 -10.51 8.61 -5.51
CA GLY A 298 -10.28 10.03 -5.74
C GLY A 298 -9.78 10.32 -7.16
N ASP A 299 -10.20 11.44 -7.74
CA ASP A 299 -9.74 11.84 -9.08
C ASP A 299 -8.37 12.53 -9.01
N ILE A 300 -7.33 11.72 -8.86
CA ILE A 300 -5.92 12.13 -8.79
C ILE A 300 -5.07 11.37 -9.81
N PRO A 301 -3.93 11.93 -10.25
CA PRO A 301 -3.14 11.34 -11.33
C PRO A 301 -2.76 9.86 -11.13
N PRO A 302 -2.24 9.39 -9.98
CA PRO A 302 -1.91 7.97 -9.82
C PRO A 302 -3.16 7.07 -9.95
N LEU A 303 -4.31 7.49 -9.40
CA LEU A 303 -5.53 6.69 -9.44
C LEU A 303 -6.20 6.68 -10.82
N ARG A 304 -6.01 7.70 -11.67
CA ARG A 304 -6.44 7.66 -13.08
C ARG A 304 -5.75 6.57 -13.89
N GLU A 305 -4.57 6.14 -13.47
CA GLU A 305 -3.87 5.00 -14.07
C GLU A 305 -4.40 3.66 -13.54
N VAL A 306 -4.72 3.60 -12.25
CA VAL A 306 -5.21 2.38 -11.62
C VAL A 306 -6.68 2.14 -11.98
N ILE A 307 -7.54 3.16 -11.89
CA ILE A 307 -9.00 3.08 -12.11
C ILE A 307 -9.36 3.70 -13.46
N ALA A 308 -9.87 2.89 -14.37
CA ALA A 308 -10.46 3.35 -15.63
C ALA A 308 -11.88 3.87 -15.34
N ASN A 309 -12.01 5.20 -15.21
CA ASN A 309 -13.26 5.85 -14.82
C ASN A 309 -14.43 5.46 -15.74
N GLY A 310 -15.50 4.96 -15.17
CA GLY A 310 -16.68 4.49 -15.87
C GLY A 310 -16.60 3.05 -16.42
N VAL A 311 -15.45 2.37 -16.29
CA VAL A 311 -15.21 1.00 -16.77
C VAL A 311 -15.09 0.01 -15.61
N ASP A 312 -14.17 0.21 -14.69
CA ASP A 312 -13.91 -0.67 -13.56
C ASP A 312 -14.08 0.01 -12.20
N GLY A 313 -14.46 1.29 -12.21
CA GLY A 313 -14.77 2.11 -11.05
C GLY A 313 -15.15 3.53 -11.43
N LEU A 314 -15.34 4.36 -10.42
CA LEU A 314 -15.62 5.79 -10.58
C LEU A 314 -14.53 6.61 -9.90
N LEU A 315 -14.07 7.66 -10.56
CA LEU A 315 -13.20 8.68 -10.00
C LEU A 315 -14.00 9.93 -9.65
N VAL A 316 -13.84 10.41 -8.43
CA VAL A 316 -14.59 11.55 -7.89
C VAL A 316 -13.68 12.59 -7.24
N ALA A 317 -14.07 13.85 -7.28
CA ALA A 317 -13.50 14.83 -6.37
C ALA A 317 -13.84 14.45 -4.93
N GLN A 318 -12.94 14.76 -3.98
CA GLN A 318 -13.18 14.52 -2.55
C GLN A 318 -14.18 15.56 -2.00
N LYS A 319 -15.41 15.51 -2.51
CA LYS A 319 -16.54 16.36 -2.12
C LYS A 319 -17.74 15.49 -1.77
N VAL A 320 -18.41 15.82 -0.68
CA VAL A 320 -19.56 15.07 -0.14
C VAL A 320 -20.60 14.76 -1.23
N VAL A 321 -20.99 15.78 -2.02
CA VAL A 321 -22.02 15.63 -3.06
C VAL A 321 -21.57 14.72 -4.21
N ASP A 322 -20.30 14.80 -4.62
CA ASP A 322 -19.78 13.98 -5.72
C ASP A 322 -19.64 12.51 -5.28
N ILE A 323 -19.22 12.28 -4.04
CA ILE A 323 -19.15 10.94 -3.43
C ILE A 323 -20.56 10.34 -3.31
N ALA A 324 -21.53 11.09 -2.75
CA ALA A 324 -22.90 10.62 -2.61
C ALA A 324 -23.53 10.29 -3.97
N ARG A 325 -23.29 11.13 -5.00
CA ARG A 325 -23.76 10.89 -6.37
C ARG A 325 -23.17 9.61 -6.96
N ALA A 326 -21.88 9.37 -6.77
CA ALA A 326 -21.21 8.15 -7.26
C ALA A 326 -21.74 6.89 -6.57
N VAL A 327 -21.91 6.94 -5.23
CA VAL A 327 -22.52 5.85 -4.45
C VAL A 327 -23.93 5.56 -4.97
N THR A 328 -24.79 6.60 -5.05
CA THR A 328 -26.18 6.46 -5.50
C THR A 328 -26.24 5.89 -6.91
N ARG A 329 -25.40 6.38 -7.86
CA ARG A 329 -25.32 5.86 -9.22
C ARG A 329 -25.05 4.35 -9.26
N LEU A 330 -24.11 3.87 -8.44
CA LEU A 330 -23.79 2.44 -8.38
C LEU A 330 -24.90 1.65 -7.69
N LEU A 331 -25.58 2.20 -6.70
CA LEU A 331 -26.72 1.53 -6.06
C LEU A 331 -27.95 1.46 -6.98
N ASP A 332 -28.16 2.47 -7.81
CA ASP A 332 -29.27 2.52 -8.79
C ASP A 332 -29.16 1.47 -9.89
N ASP A 333 -27.92 1.06 -10.24
CA ASP A 333 -27.67 0.17 -11.37
C ASP A 333 -26.85 -1.07 -10.97
N PRO A 334 -27.51 -2.15 -10.52
CA PRO A 334 -26.85 -3.42 -10.19
C PRO A 334 -26.09 -4.04 -11.37
N ALA A 335 -26.53 -3.83 -12.59
CA ALA A 335 -25.86 -4.34 -13.77
C ALA A 335 -24.52 -3.63 -14.00
N LEU A 336 -24.51 -2.30 -13.85
CA LEU A 336 -23.29 -1.49 -13.90
C LEU A 336 -22.32 -1.88 -12.78
N ARG A 337 -22.81 -2.05 -11.53
CA ARG A 337 -21.99 -2.51 -10.41
C ARG A 337 -21.26 -3.82 -10.74
N SER A 338 -22.03 -4.80 -11.19
CA SER A 338 -21.50 -6.13 -11.54
C SER A 338 -20.52 -6.07 -12.72
N ALA A 339 -20.82 -5.27 -13.74
CA ALA A 339 -19.93 -5.10 -14.89
C ALA A 339 -18.61 -4.46 -14.51
N MET A 340 -18.64 -3.38 -13.70
CA MET A 340 -17.42 -2.71 -13.20
C MET A 340 -16.58 -3.61 -12.31
N GLY A 341 -17.18 -4.35 -11.39
CA GLY A 341 -16.47 -5.28 -10.53
C GLY A 341 -15.74 -6.38 -11.31
N ARG A 342 -16.43 -6.98 -12.31
CA ARG A 342 -15.80 -7.97 -13.21
C ARG A 342 -14.69 -7.37 -14.06
N ALA A 343 -14.88 -6.16 -14.59
CA ALA A 343 -13.84 -5.47 -15.39
C ALA A 343 -12.59 -5.20 -14.54
N GLY A 344 -12.78 -4.75 -13.29
CA GLY A 344 -11.70 -4.55 -12.34
C GLY A 344 -10.97 -5.86 -12.00
N ASN A 345 -11.70 -6.95 -11.77
CA ASN A 345 -11.10 -8.27 -11.52
C ASN A 345 -10.28 -8.75 -12.73
N ALA A 346 -10.81 -8.62 -13.95
CA ALA A 346 -10.09 -8.99 -15.17
C ALA A 346 -8.78 -8.18 -15.29
N LYS A 347 -8.82 -6.87 -15.07
CA LYS A 347 -7.63 -6.02 -15.08
C LYS A 347 -6.63 -6.38 -13.98
N LEU A 348 -7.09 -6.75 -12.77
CA LEU A 348 -6.24 -7.23 -11.69
C LEU A 348 -5.46 -8.47 -12.13
N GLN A 349 -6.14 -9.46 -12.70
CA GLN A 349 -5.52 -10.70 -13.18
C GLN A 349 -4.54 -10.44 -14.33
N GLU A 350 -4.87 -9.55 -15.25
CA GLU A 350 -4.04 -9.23 -16.39
C GLU A 350 -2.78 -8.44 -16.01
N ARG A 351 -2.89 -7.45 -15.14
CA ARG A 351 -1.80 -6.46 -14.92
C ARG A 351 -1.08 -6.64 -13.60
N TRP A 352 -1.77 -7.06 -12.53
CA TRP A 352 -1.30 -7.04 -11.16
C TRP A 352 -1.48 -8.36 -10.41
N ASP A 353 -1.59 -9.46 -11.17
CA ASP A 353 -1.34 -10.79 -10.60
C ASP A 353 0.04 -10.82 -9.94
N TRP A 354 0.15 -11.49 -8.79
CA TRP A 354 1.39 -11.50 -8.03
C TRP A 354 2.57 -12.09 -8.77
N GLU A 355 2.37 -13.09 -9.66
CA GLU A 355 3.48 -13.66 -10.42
C GLU A 355 4.08 -12.60 -11.37
N ARG A 356 3.21 -11.84 -12.08
CA ARG A 356 3.64 -10.75 -12.96
C ARG A 356 4.31 -9.59 -12.20
N VAL A 357 3.81 -9.27 -11.00
CA VAL A 357 4.43 -8.27 -10.14
C VAL A 357 5.81 -8.73 -9.73
N MET A 358 5.96 -10.00 -9.31
CA MET A 358 7.25 -10.54 -8.90
C MET A 358 8.25 -10.64 -10.03
N ASP A 359 7.82 -10.95 -11.26
CA ASP A 359 8.70 -10.93 -12.45
C ASP A 359 9.32 -9.54 -12.66
N ARG A 360 8.53 -8.46 -12.46
CA ARG A 360 9.02 -7.08 -12.55
C ARG A 360 9.95 -6.70 -11.39
N VAL A 361 9.67 -7.20 -10.18
CA VAL A 361 10.56 -7.00 -9.02
C VAL A 361 11.90 -7.71 -9.24
N GLU A 362 11.91 -8.94 -9.72
CA GLU A 362 13.13 -9.67 -10.07
C GLU A 362 13.89 -9.00 -11.22
N ASP A 363 13.19 -8.46 -12.22
CA ASP A 363 13.81 -7.67 -13.28
C ASP A 363 14.52 -6.43 -12.72
N ALA A 364 13.88 -5.73 -11.78
CA ALA A 364 14.51 -4.60 -11.10
C ALA A 364 15.79 -5.00 -10.34
N HIS A 365 15.77 -6.15 -9.65
CA HIS A 365 16.92 -6.71 -8.94
C HIS A 365 18.04 -7.08 -9.93
N ARG A 366 17.71 -7.82 -11.00
CA ARG A 366 18.70 -8.20 -12.04
C ARG A 366 19.34 -6.98 -12.68
N ARG A 367 18.57 -5.93 -13.00
CA ARG A 367 19.12 -4.69 -13.57
C ARG A 367 20.02 -3.95 -12.60
N ALA A 368 19.68 -3.92 -11.31
CA ALA A 368 20.51 -3.28 -10.29
C ALA A 368 21.88 -3.98 -10.19
N VAL A 369 21.88 -5.30 -10.11
CA VAL A 369 23.11 -6.12 -10.04
C VAL A 369 23.89 -6.02 -11.36
N GLY A 370 23.24 -6.17 -12.53
CA GLY A 370 23.90 -6.11 -13.82
C GLY A 370 24.51 -4.74 -14.15
N ALA A 371 23.90 -3.65 -13.70
CA ALA A 371 24.45 -2.30 -13.87
C ALA A 371 25.64 -2.01 -12.92
N HIS A 372 25.83 -2.83 -11.90
CA HIS A 372 26.88 -2.70 -10.88
C HIS A 372 28.13 -3.55 -11.20
N LEU A 373 27.95 -4.60 -12.01
CA LEU A 373 29.06 -5.44 -12.43
C LEU A 373 30.01 -4.67 -13.39
N PRO A 374 31.33 -4.92 -13.33
CA PRO A 374 32.27 -4.44 -14.35
C PRO A 374 31.82 -4.84 -15.76
N ALA A 375 32.06 -3.99 -16.74
CA ALA A 375 31.62 -4.21 -18.12
C ALA A 375 32.09 -5.56 -18.71
N ASP A 376 33.17 -6.13 -18.19
CA ASP A 376 33.75 -7.41 -18.63
C ASP A 376 32.99 -8.64 -18.07
N GLU A 377 32.26 -8.50 -16.97
CA GLU A 377 31.47 -9.57 -16.34
C GLU A 377 29.99 -9.52 -16.76
N ALA A 378 29.52 -8.41 -17.30
CA ALA A 378 28.12 -8.24 -17.72
C ALA A 378 27.77 -8.98 -19.04
N LEU A 379 28.77 -9.56 -19.73
CA LEU A 379 28.63 -10.28 -21.02
C LEU A 379 28.83 -11.79 -20.90
N ALA A 380 29.07 -12.33 -19.73
CA ALA A 380 29.20 -13.75 -19.45
C ALA A 380 27.89 -14.35 -18.90
#